data_6f8718847cd84d9e1c5afadc5dacccea
#
_entry.id   6f8718847cd84d9e1c5afadc5dacccea
#
_cell.length_a   1.000
_cell.length_b   1.000
_cell.length_c   1.000
_cell.angle_alpha   90.00
_cell.angle_beta   90.00
_cell.angle_gamma   90.00
#
_symmetry.space_group_name_H-M   'P 1'
#
loop_
_entity.id
_entity.type
_entity.pdbx_description
1 polymer ?
#
loop_
_entity_poly.entity_id
_entity_poly.type
_entity_poly.pdbx_seq_one_letter_code
_entity_poly.pdbx_strand_id
1 'polypeptide(L)'
;MPFNRVIALLLLAITLGIATFTAVLTLPAIAALVLILMATLALQKYRQQTVLAAGLECLLIVVSVALLFHFIPGFNNLKVLDKVQIGPLSAPFSMYYNLDKALIPFILASCLPGLFVARKHPSVGKAGWIALVFAIPALLFLAVALGGLKIELHAPAWIGTFVIGNLFFVCLVEEAFFRCYLQQRLSQWLGALPALIIASLLFGAAHFPGGPLLMVFAAMAGVIYGLAWMWSGRLWVAVAFHFVLNLVHLLFFTYPLALPQ
;
A
#
# COMPACT_ATOMS: atom_id res chain seq x y z
N MET A 1 20.77 2.81 -21.35
CA MET A 1 19.63 3.50 -20.70
C MET A 1 18.42 3.74 -21.61
N PRO A 2 18.50 4.10 -22.92
CA PRO A 2 17.29 4.27 -23.73
C PRO A 2 16.47 2.98 -23.94
N PHE A 3 17.14 1.83 -24.05
CA PHE A 3 16.52 0.53 -24.27
C PHE A 3 15.53 0.14 -23.15
N ASN A 4 15.89 0.37 -21.89
CA ASN A 4 15.02 0.06 -20.75
C ASN A 4 13.75 0.91 -20.69
N ARG A 5 13.81 2.16 -21.15
CA ARG A 5 12.63 3.05 -21.21
C ARG A 5 11.66 2.62 -22.32
N VAL A 6 12.18 2.23 -23.48
CA VAL A 6 11.34 1.74 -24.60
C VAL A 6 10.63 0.47 -24.20
N ILE A 7 11.33 -0.49 -23.58
CA ILE A 7 10.72 -1.74 -23.09
C ILE A 7 9.64 -1.44 -22.04
N ALA A 8 9.91 -0.56 -21.08
CA ALA A 8 8.93 -0.19 -20.06
C ALA A 8 7.66 0.44 -20.67
N LEU A 9 7.83 1.34 -21.65
CA LEU A 9 6.71 1.96 -22.36
C LEU A 9 5.92 0.95 -23.20
N LEU A 10 6.60 0.01 -23.87
CA LEU A 10 5.94 -1.05 -24.62
C LEU A 10 5.16 -1.99 -23.69
N LEU A 11 5.75 -2.42 -22.59
CA LEU A 11 5.06 -3.25 -21.59
C LEU A 11 3.84 -2.53 -21.00
N LEU A 12 3.97 -1.24 -20.69
CA LEU A 12 2.85 -0.43 -20.22
C LEU A 12 1.76 -0.34 -21.28
N ALA A 13 2.11 -0.05 -22.54
CA ALA A 13 1.14 0.04 -23.65
C ALA A 13 0.42 -1.29 -23.88
N ILE A 14 1.14 -2.42 -23.84
CA ILE A 14 0.56 -3.76 -23.97
C ILE A 14 -0.39 -4.03 -22.79
N THR A 15 0.03 -3.74 -21.57
CA THR A 15 -0.81 -3.95 -20.36
C THR A 15 -2.09 -3.13 -20.43
N LEU A 16 -2.00 -1.85 -20.78
CA LEU A 16 -3.16 -0.99 -20.96
C LEU A 16 -4.06 -1.44 -22.12
N GLY A 17 -3.47 -1.89 -23.22
CA GLY A 17 -4.21 -2.47 -24.36
C GLY A 17 -5.00 -3.72 -23.97
N ILE A 18 -4.36 -4.66 -23.27
CA ILE A 18 -5.02 -5.86 -22.75
C ILE A 18 -6.14 -5.47 -21.76
N ALA A 19 -5.86 -4.57 -20.80
CA ALA A 19 -6.83 -4.15 -19.80
C ALA A 19 -8.05 -3.45 -20.43
N THR A 20 -7.87 -2.71 -21.52
CA THR A 20 -8.96 -2.11 -22.30
C THR A 20 -9.74 -3.17 -23.06
N PHE A 21 -9.04 -4.09 -23.76
CA PHE A 21 -9.67 -5.16 -24.53
C PHE A 21 -10.49 -6.11 -23.64
N THR A 22 -10.01 -6.40 -22.44
CA THR A 22 -10.70 -7.25 -21.45
C THR A 22 -11.77 -6.52 -20.65
N ALA A 23 -12.07 -5.23 -20.98
CA ALA A 23 -12.99 -4.38 -20.25
C ALA A 23 -12.64 -4.13 -18.77
N VAL A 24 -11.40 -4.39 -18.36
CA VAL A 24 -10.89 -3.99 -17.04
C VAL A 24 -10.81 -2.46 -16.94
N LEU A 25 -10.52 -1.78 -18.08
CA LEU A 25 -10.56 -0.33 -18.21
C LEU A 25 -11.73 0.08 -19.12
N THR A 26 -12.61 0.91 -18.60
CA THR A 26 -13.67 1.56 -19.39
C THR A 26 -13.30 3.01 -19.72
N LEU A 27 -14.09 3.67 -20.56
CA LEU A 27 -13.81 5.04 -21.04
C LEU A 27 -13.52 6.05 -19.91
N PRO A 28 -14.23 6.09 -18.77
CA PRO A 28 -13.90 6.99 -17.67
C PRO A 28 -12.51 6.74 -17.08
N ALA A 29 -12.10 5.47 -16.91
CA ALA A 29 -10.77 5.13 -16.41
C ALA A 29 -9.69 5.55 -17.40
N ILE A 30 -9.89 5.32 -18.71
CA ILE A 30 -8.96 5.76 -19.76
C ILE A 30 -8.81 7.29 -19.76
N ALA A 31 -9.92 8.02 -19.64
CA ALA A 31 -9.89 9.49 -19.53
C ALA A 31 -9.10 9.94 -18.29
N ALA A 32 -9.34 9.30 -17.14
CA ALA A 32 -8.59 9.58 -15.91
C ALA A 32 -7.09 9.30 -16.09
N LEU A 33 -6.70 8.19 -16.73
CA LEU A 33 -5.30 7.86 -17.01
C LEU A 33 -4.63 8.90 -17.90
N VAL A 34 -5.32 9.39 -18.93
CA VAL A 34 -4.82 10.46 -19.81
C VAL A 34 -4.59 11.75 -19.00
N LEU A 35 -5.56 12.15 -18.15
CA LEU A 35 -5.43 13.34 -17.30
C LEU A 35 -4.30 13.19 -16.28
N ILE A 36 -4.14 12.02 -15.66
CA ILE A 36 -3.02 11.72 -14.77
C ILE A 36 -1.68 11.84 -15.52
N LEU A 37 -1.59 11.26 -16.70
CA LEU A 37 -0.39 11.36 -17.53
C LEU A 37 -0.08 12.81 -17.88
N MET A 38 -1.07 13.59 -18.31
CA MET A 38 -0.89 15.02 -18.59
C MET A 38 -0.41 15.80 -17.36
N ALA A 39 -1.00 15.55 -16.20
CA ALA A 39 -0.60 16.18 -14.93
C ALA A 39 0.84 15.80 -14.53
N THR A 40 1.23 14.53 -14.70
CA THR A 40 2.60 14.08 -14.41
C THR A 40 3.62 14.70 -15.35
N LEU A 41 3.32 14.80 -16.66
CA LEU A 41 4.17 15.46 -17.64
C LEU A 41 4.27 16.97 -17.39
N ALA A 42 3.15 17.62 -17.04
CA ALA A 42 3.13 19.03 -16.65
C ALA A 42 3.98 19.27 -15.40
N LEU A 43 3.86 18.42 -14.36
CA LEU A 43 4.70 18.52 -13.16
C LEU A 43 6.19 18.42 -13.49
N GLN A 44 6.58 17.51 -14.37
CA GLN A 44 7.97 17.38 -14.80
C GLN A 44 8.46 18.61 -15.56
N LYS A 45 7.64 19.14 -16.49
CA LYS A 45 7.96 20.32 -17.29
C LYS A 45 8.09 21.59 -16.45
N TYR A 46 7.16 21.78 -15.51
CA TYR A 46 7.06 23.01 -14.70
C TYR A 46 7.64 22.88 -13.31
N ARG A 47 8.49 21.89 -13.06
CA ARG A 47 9.10 21.63 -11.75
C ARG A 47 9.83 22.81 -11.11
N GLN A 48 10.36 23.71 -11.94
CA GLN A 48 11.03 24.96 -11.52
C GLN A 48 10.04 26.04 -11.03
N GLN A 49 8.77 25.96 -11.43
CA GLN A 49 7.73 26.92 -11.05
C GLN A 49 7.05 26.43 -9.77
N THR A 50 7.56 26.89 -8.61
CA THR A 50 7.23 26.33 -7.27
C THR A 50 5.73 26.25 -6.99
N VAL A 51 4.95 27.29 -7.29
CA VAL A 51 3.50 27.33 -7.03
C VAL A 51 2.75 26.35 -7.93
N LEU A 52 3.05 26.34 -9.23
CA LEU A 52 2.40 25.43 -10.18
C LEU A 52 2.78 23.98 -9.92
N ALA A 53 4.07 23.72 -9.62
CA ALA A 53 4.53 22.39 -9.26
C ALA A 53 3.86 21.87 -7.98
N ALA A 54 3.74 22.71 -6.95
CA ALA A 54 3.04 22.33 -5.71
C ALA A 54 1.56 22.05 -5.95
N GLY A 55 0.87 22.85 -6.80
CA GLY A 55 -0.52 22.60 -7.16
C GLY A 55 -0.71 21.29 -7.93
N LEU A 56 0.17 21.00 -8.90
CA LEU A 56 0.14 19.73 -9.64
C LEU A 56 0.47 18.53 -8.75
N GLU A 57 1.43 18.65 -7.85
CA GLU A 57 1.74 17.62 -6.88
C GLU A 57 0.54 17.36 -5.96
N CYS A 58 -0.09 18.40 -5.42
CA CYS A 58 -1.29 18.29 -4.61
C CYS A 58 -2.43 17.58 -5.36
N LEU A 59 -2.68 17.95 -6.62
CA LEU A 59 -3.65 17.27 -7.48
C LEU A 59 -3.35 15.76 -7.62
N LEU A 60 -2.10 15.41 -7.90
CA LEU A 60 -1.67 14.01 -8.07
C LEU A 60 -1.81 13.21 -6.76
N ILE A 61 -1.61 13.84 -5.60
CA ILE A 61 -1.84 13.20 -4.31
C ILE A 61 -3.34 12.99 -4.05
N VAL A 62 -4.18 13.98 -4.34
CA VAL A 62 -5.64 13.83 -4.23
C VAL A 62 -6.12 12.70 -5.15
N VAL A 63 -5.62 12.63 -6.39
CA VAL A 63 -5.91 11.53 -7.31
C VAL A 63 -5.43 10.19 -6.77
N SER A 64 -4.23 10.13 -6.16
CA SER A 64 -3.72 8.90 -5.55
C SER A 64 -4.60 8.42 -4.39
N VAL A 65 -5.11 9.33 -3.58
CA VAL A 65 -6.10 9.03 -2.52
C VAL A 65 -7.42 8.54 -3.12
N ALA A 66 -7.89 9.17 -4.20
CA ALA A 66 -9.11 8.75 -4.89
C ALA A 66 -8.98 7.33 -5.50
N LEU A 67 -7.80 6.99 -6.04
CA LEU A 67 -7.49 5.63 -6.52
C LEU A 67 -7.41 4.63 -5.35
N LEU A 68 -6.83 5.04 -4.21
CA LEU A 68 -6.70 4.19 -3.02
C LEU A 68 -8.08 3.76 -2.48
N PHE A 69 -9.07 4.64 -2.56
CA PHE A 69 -10.44 4.40 -2.11
C PHE A 69 -11.42 4.04 -3.24
N HIS A 70 -10.93 3.75 -4.45
CA HIS A 70 -11.77 3.37 -5.61
C HIS A 70 -12.81 4.43 -6.01
N PHE A 71 -12.54 5.71 -5.79
CA PHE A 71 -13.46 6.80 -6.13
C PHE A 71 -13.43 7.19 -7.61
N ILE A 72 -12.45 6.71 -8.38
CA ILE A 72 -12.37 6.97 -9.82
C ILE A 72 -13.11 5.85 -10.54
N PRO A 73 -14.21 6.13 -11.26
CA PRO A 73 -15.00 5.12 -11.92
C PRO A 73 -14.29 4.54 -13.15
N GLY A 74 -14.71 3.37 -13.55
CA GLY A 74 -14.29 2.74 -14.80
C GLY A 74 -13.13 1.75 -14.69
N PHE A 75 -12.62 1.51 -13.48
CA PHE A 75 -11.71 0.41 -13.18
C PHE A 75 -12.53 -0.81 -12.74
N ASN A 76 -12.64 -1.82 -13.59
CA ASN A 76 -13.27 -3.10 -13.26
C ASN A 76 -12.19 -4.06 -12.74
N ASN A 77 -11.80 -3.86 -11.48
CA ASN A 77 -10.76 -4.63 -10.84
C ASN A 77 -11.08 -6.13 -10.83
N LEU A 78 -10.10 -6.97 -11.19
CA LEU A 78 -10.30 -8.42 -11.31
C LEU A 78 -10.52 -9.04 -9.92
N LYS A 79 -11.73 -9.57 -9.69
CA LYS A 79 -12.04 -10.34 -8.50
C LYS A 79 -11.39 -11.73 -8.63
N VAL A 80 -10.42 -12.03 -7.76
CA VAL A 80 -9.65 -13.28 -7.77
C VAL A 80 -10.07 -14.26 -6.69
N LEU A 81 -10.71 -13.76 -5.61
CA LEU A 81 -11.37 -14.57 -4.60
C LEU A 81 -12.73 -13.95 -4.32
N ASP A 82 -13.78 -14.77 -4.24
CA ASP A 82 -15.15 -14.31 -3.99
C ASP A 82 -15.75 -14.99 -2.78
N LYS A 83 -15.93 -14.23 -1.69
CA LYS A 83 -16.53 -14.65 -0.43
C LYS A 83 -15.98 -15.98 0.10
N VAL A 84 -14.66 -16.20 -0.06
CA VAL A 84 -14.01 -17.38 0.45
C VAL A 84 -13.92 -17.31 1.97
N GLN A 85 -14.23 -18.41 2.65
CA GLN A 85 -14.06 -18.58 4.08
C GLN A 85 -12.87 -19.51 4.30
N ILE A 86 -11.85 -19.02 5.03
CA ILE A 86 -10.60 -19.76 5.20
C ILE A 86 -10.68 -20.82 6.30
N GLY A 87 -11.51 -20.58 7.30
CA GLY A 87 -11.73 -21.48 8.43
C GLY A 87 -13.11 -21.24 9.07
N PRO A 88 -13.57 -22.15 9.95
CA PRO A 88 -14.91 -22.09 10.54
C PRO A 88 -15.13 -20.88 11.45
N LEU A 89 -14.08 -20.29 12.02
CA LEU A 89 -14.16 -19.11 12.88
C LEU A 89 -13.89 -17.81 12.11
N SER A 90 -13.47 -17.89 10.86
CA SER A 90 -13.10 -16.76 10.01
C SER A 90 -14.29 -16.21 9.24
N ALA A 91 -14.37 -14.89 9.11
CA ALA A 91 -15.35 -14.24 8.26
C ALA A 91 -15.02 -14.46 6.76
N PRO A 92 -16.03 -14.58 5.88
CA PRO A 92 -15.76 -14.66 4.43
C PRO A 92 -15.17 -13.36 3.92
N PHE A 93 -14.22 -13.46 2.96
CA PHE A 93 -13.60 -12.30 2.34
C PHE A 93 -13.49 -12.45 0.81
N SER A 94 -13.40 -11.33 0.13
CA SER A 94 -13.15 -11.26 -1.30
C SER A 94 -11.85 -10.51 -1.57
N MET A 95 -11.13 -10.93 -2.61
CA MET A 95 -9.88 -10.30 -3.01
C MET A 95 -9.92 -9.88 -4.46
N TYR A 96 -9.32 -8.72 -4.74
CA TYR A 96 -9.23 -8.16 -6.08
C TYR A 96 -7.77 -7.83 -6.42
N TYR A 97 -7.41 -7.97 -7.67
CA TYR A 97 -6.20 -7.35 -8.22
C TYR A 97 -6.57 -5.92 -8.65
N ASN A 98 -6.28 -4.98 -7.76
CA ASN A 98 -6.69 -3.59 -7.87
C ASN A 98 -5.76 -2.81 -8.80
N LEU A 99 -6.06 -2.77 -10.09
CA LEU A 99 -5.25 -2.08 -11.09
C LEU A 99 -5.17 -0.56 -10.84
N ASP A 100 -6.26 0.03 -10.38
CA ASP A 100 -6.30 1.44 -9.97
C ASP A 100 -5.27 1.75 -8.87
N LYS A 101 -5.22 0.94 -7.82
CA LYS A 101 -4.22 1.09 -6.74
C LYS A 101 -2.79 0.91 -7.25
N ALA A 102 -2.56 -0.04 -8.15
CA ALA A 102 -1.24 -0.32 -8.69
C ALA A 102 -0.60 0.87 -9.44
N LEU A 103 -1.38 1.87 -9.85
CA LEU A 103 -0.89 3.09 -10.48
C LEU A 103 -0.24 4.07 -9.49
N ILE A 104 -0.61 4.01 -8.21
CA ILE A 104 -0.18 4.97 -7.18
C ILE A 104 1.34 5.08 -7.06
N PRO A 105 2.14 4.00 -6.98
CA PRO A 105 3.59 4.10 -6.91
C PRO A 105 4.21 4.85 -8.08
N PHE A 106 3.65 4.73 -9.29
CA PHE A 106 4.14 5.42 -10.49
C PHE A 106 3.80 6.92 -10.46
N ILE A 107 2.60 7.28 -10.00
CA ILE A 107 2.19 8.68 -9.79
C ILE A 107 3.12 9.33 -8.76
N LEU A 108 3.34 8.68 -7.62
CA LEU A 108 4.19 9.18 -6.55
C LEU A 108 5.66 9.31 -6.98
N ALA A 109 6.16 8.42 -7.83
CA ALA A 109 7.51 8.52 -8.39
C ALA A 109 7.67 9.77 -9.28
N SER A 110 6.60 10.25 -9.90
CA SER A 110 6.61 11.52 -10.64
C SER A 110 6.66 12.74 -9.72
N CYS A 111 6.02 12.67 -8.56
CA CYS A 111 6.00 13.72 -7.55
C CYS A 111 7.35 13.82 -6.83
N LEU A 112 7.94 12.68 -6.49
CA LEU A 112 9.15 12.58 -5.71
C LEU A 112 10.21 11.72 -6.44
N PRO A 113 11.09 12.32 -7.23
CA PRO A 113 12.21 11.62 -7.84
C PRO A 113 13.08 10.99 -6.74
N GLY A 114 13.34 9.71 -6.86
CA GLY A 114 14.06 8.97 -5.82
C GLY A 114 13.16 8.34 -4.77
N LEU A 115 11.84 8.26 -5.00
CA LEU A 115 10.88 7.54 -4.15
C LEU A 115 11.37 6.12 -3.80
N PHE A 116 11.96 5.43 -4.77
CA PHE A 116 12.46 4.05 -4.63
C PHE A 116 13.97 3.96 -4.34
N VAL A 117 14.66 5.11 -4.19
CA VAL A 117 16.10 5.12 -3.91
C VAL A 117 16.31 4.91 -2.42
N ALA A 118 17.18 3.94 -2.09
CA ALA A 118 17.58 3.69 -0.70
C ALA A 118 18.27 4.93 -0.11
N ARG A 119 17.92 5.30 1.12
CA ARG A 119 18.49 6.43 1.84
C ARG A 119 19.44 5.95 2.93
N LYS A 120 20.44 6.77 3.24
CA LYS A 120 21.25 6.54 4.44
C LYS A 120 20.46 6.94 5.68
N HIS A 121 20.33 6.02 6.60
CA HIS A 121 19.70 6.26 7.90
C HIS A 121 20.65 5.88 9.03
N PRO A 122 20.45 6.42 10.25
CA PRO A 122 21.21 6.00 11.41
C PRO A 122 21.08 4.49 11.59
N SER A 123 22.20 3.78 11.80
CA SER A 123 22.17 2.35 12.03
C SER A 123 21.50 2.06 13.38
N VAL A 124 20.47 1.23 13.33
CA VAL A 124 19.85 0.65 14.53
C VAL A 124 20.55 -0.68 14.82
N GLY A 125 20.89 -0.91 16.09
CA GLY A 125 21.54 -2.15 16.52
C GLY A 125 20.67 -3.38 16.28
N LYS A 126 21.28 -4.56 16.29
CA LYS A 126 20.58 -5.86 16.06
C LYS A 126 19.38 -6.04 17.00
N ALA A 127 19.48 -5.57 18.26
CA ALA A 127 18.39 -5.65 19.23
C ALA A 127 17.13 -4.91 18.78
N GLY A 128 17.27 -3.71 18.16
CA GLY A 128 16.13 -2.98 17.61
C GLY A 128 15.41 -3.72 16.49
N TRP A 129 16.17 -4.32 15.56
CA TRP A 129 15.60 -5.15 14.49
C TRP A 129 14.91 -6.40 15.02
N ILE A 130 15.50 -7.08 16.01
CA ILE A 130 14.89 -8.23 16.66
C ILE A 130 13.57 -7.81 17.34
N ALA A 131 13.57 -6.73 18.10
CA ALA A 131 12.35 -6.20 18.72
C ALA A 131 11.26 -5.88 17.69
N LEU A 132 11.64 -5.29 16.53
CA LEU A 132 10.70 -4.96 15.48
C LEU A 132 10.10 -6.22 14.81
N VAL A 133 10.88 -7.27 14.62
CA VAL A 133 10.38 -8.57 14.11
C VAL A 133 9.39 -9.17 15.10
N PHE A 134 9.71 -9.18 16.40
CA PHE A 134 8.80 -9.70 17.43
C PHE A 134 7.57 -8.82 17.67
N ALA A 135 7.60 -7.55 17.26
CA ALA A 135 6.41 -6.68 17.33
C ALA A 135 5.26 -7.18 16.44
N ILE A 136 5.55 -7.92 15.35
CA ILE A 136 4.52 -8.51 14.47
C ILE A 136 3.66 -9.52 15.23
N PRO A 137 4.20 -10.64 15.72
CA PRO A 137 3.39 -11.60 16.49
C PRO A 137 2.82 -10.98 17.76
N ALA A 138 3.53 -10.10 18.45
CA ALA A 138 3.01 -9.40 19.63
C ALA A 138 1.74 -8.60 19.33
N LEU A 139 1.69 -7.90 18.20
CA LEU A 139 0.50 -7.16 17.76
C LEU A 139 -0.68 -8.09 17.48
N LEU A 140 -0.45 -9.23 16.82
CA LEU A 140 -1.49 -10.22 16.52
C LEU A 140 -2.02 -10.90 17.78
N PHE A 141 -1.14 -11.26 18.74
CA PHE A 141 -1.56 -11.79 20.03
C PHE A 141 -2.30 -10.75 20.88
N LEU A 142 -1.93 -9.48 20.79
CA LEU A 142 -2.71 -8.40 21.42
C LEU A 142 -4.12 -8.33 20.83
N ALA A 143 -4.27 -8.51 19.51
CA ALA A 143 -5.59 -8.56 18.86
C ALA A 143 -6.41 -9.76 19.33
N VAL A 144 -5.78 -10.90 19.59
CA VAL A 144 -6.45 -12.07 20.21
C VAL A 144 -6.88 -11.75 21.65
N ALA A 145 -6.00 -11.17 22.45
CA ALA A 145 -6.28 -10.83 23.85
C ALA A 145 -7.44 -9.83 24.01
N LEU A 146 -7.61 -8.93 23.01
CA LEU A 146 -8.70 -7.96 22.97
C LEU A 146 -9.96 -8.49 22.24
N GLY A 147 -9.98 -9.77 21.83
CA GLY A 147 -11.14 -10.42 21.22
C GLY A 147 -11.36 -10.07 19.74
N GLY A 148 -10.45 -9.35 19.08
CA GLY A 148 -10.55 -9.03 17.67
C GLY A 148 -10.21 -10.20 16.73
N LEU A 149 -9.33 -11.08 17.18
CA LEU A 149 -8.92 -12.28 16.45
C LEU A 149 -9.02 -13.52 17.35
N LYS A 150 -9.00 -14.71 16.71
CA LYS A 150 -8.83 -16.00 17.36
C LYS A 150 -7.68 -16.74 16.69
N ILE A 151 -7.04 -17.67 17.41
CA ILE A 151 -6.03 -18.55 16.80
C ILE A 151 -6.76 -19.57 15.94
N GLU A 152 -6.41 -19.61 14.66
CA GLU A 152 -6.97 -20.54 13.68
C GLU A 152 -5.90 -20.81 12.62
N LEU A 153 -5.51 -22.08 12.45
CA LEU A 153 -4.43 -22.45 11.52
C LEU A 153 -5.00 -22.71 10.13
N HIS A 154 -4.36 -22.15 9.11
CA HIS A 154 -4.81 -22.26 7.74
C HIS A 154 -3.71 -22.69 6.77
N ALA A 155 -4.10 -23.40 5.71
CA ALA A 155 -3.25 -23.73 4.57
C ALA A 155 -4.06 -23.63 3.27
N PRO A 156 -4.48 -22.43 2.85
CA PRO A 156 -5.37 -22.28 1.72
C PRO A 156 -4.69 -22.64 0.40
N ALA A 157 -5.37 -23.40 -0.46
CA ALA A 157 -4.86 -23.76 -1.79
C ALA A 157 -4.60 -22.53 -2.70
N TRP A 158 -5.27 -21.43 -2.42
CA TRP A 158 -5.15 -20.15 -3.15
C TRP A 158 -4.09 -19.20 -2.56
N ILE A 159 -3.17 -19.69 -1.72
CA ILE A 159 -2.13 -18.85 -1.10
C ILE A 159 -1.28 -18.09 -2.12
N GLY A 160 -1.01 -18.68 -3.30
CA GLY A 160 -0.29 -17.99 -4.38
C GLY A 160 -1.03 -16.75 -4.89
N THR A 161 -2.35 -16.83 -5.04
CA THR A 161 -3.21 -15.68 -5.39
C THR A 161 -3.15 -14.59 -4.32
N PHE A 162 -3.19 -14.99 -3.04
CA PHE A 162 -3.04 -14.05 -1.93
C PHE A 162 -1.67 -13.36 -1.95
N VAL A 163 -0.58 -14.12 -2.12
CA VAL A 163 0.78 -13.57 -2.16
C VAL A 163 0.90 -12.48 -3.23
N ILE A 164 0.45 -12.77 -4.46
CA ILE A 164 0.50 -11.78 -5.55
C ILE A 164 -0.36 -10.57 -5.24
N GLY A 165 -1.62 -10.79 -4.85
CA GLY A 165 -2.56 -9.70 -4.56
C GLY A 165 -2.12 -8.84 -3.38
N ASN A 166 -1.73 -9.46 -2.29
CA ASN A 166 -1.33 -8.75 -1.08
C ASN A 166 0.00 -8.00 -1.26
N LEU A 167 1.00 -8.64 -1.89
CA LEU A 167 2.31 -8.03 -2.06
C LEU A 167 2.28 -6.82 -3.01
N PHE A 168 1.65 -6.97 -4.19
CA PHE A 168 1.75 -5.98 -5.26
C PHE A 168 0.60 -4.96 -5.28
N PHE A 169 -0.61 -5.34 -4.85
CA PHE A 169 -1.79 -4.47 -4.91
C PHE A 169 -2.21 -3.91 -3.54
N VAL A 170 -1.59 -4.39 -2.45
CA VAL A 170 -1.81 -3.88 -1.10
C VAL A 170 -0.50 -3.33 -0.53
N CYS A 171 0.43 -4.19 -0.11
CA CYS A 171 1.61 -3.78 0.65
C CYS A 171 2.51 -2.79 -0.12
N LEU A 172 2.85 -3.09 -1.38
CA LEU A 172 3.69 -2.20 -2.18
C LEU A 172 3.06 -0.82 -2.36
N VAL A 173 1.77 -0.79 -2.67
CA VAL A 173 1.02 0.44 -2.91
C VAL A 173 0.95 1.29 -1.65
N GLU A 174 0.55 0.68 -0.54
CA GLU A 174 0.35 1.37 0.72
C GLU A 174 1.68 1.86 1.31
N GLU A 175 2.73 1.05 1.28
CA GLU A 175 4.04 1.47 1.77
C GLU A 175 4.69 2.54 0.87
N ALA A 176 4.47 2.51 -0.45
CA ALA A 176 4.89 3.59 -1.33
C ALA A 176 4.20 4.91 -0.97
N PHE A 177 2.89 4.88 -0.70
CA PHE A 177 2.13 6.07 -0.34
C PHE A 177 2.47 6.55 1.09
N PHE A 178 2.29 5.69 2.09
CA PHE A 178 2.40 6.11 3.50
C PHE A 178 3.85 6.32 3.95
N ARG A 179 4.83 5.51 3.48
CA ARG A 179 6.23 5.59 3.94
C ARG A 179 7.11 6.41 3.01
N CYS A 180 7.17 5.99 1.73
CA CYS A 180 8.09 6.63 0.81
C CYS A 180 7.64 8.03 0.37
N TYR A 181 6.34 8.31 0.38
CA TYR A 181 5.85 9.65 0.06
C TYR A 181 5.46 10.44 1.32
N LEU A 182 4.39 10.04 2.01
CA LEU A 182 3.80 10.83 3.10
C LEU A 182 4.74 11.00 4.30
N GLN A 183 5.22 9.90 4.88
CA GLN A 183 6.14 9.95 6.03
C GLN A 183 7.42 10.69 5.65
N GLN A 184 7.93 10.49 4.44
CA GLN A 184 9.11 11.18 3.94
C GLN A 184 8.89 12.69 3.80
N ARG A 185 7.75 13.13 3.22
CA ARG A 185 7.43 14.57 3.09
C ARG A 185 7.24 15.22 4.47
N LEU A 186 6.49 14.57 5.33
CA LEU A 186 6.29 15.06 6.71
C LEU A 186 7.61 15.15 7.48
N SER A 187 8.53 14.19 7.29
CA SER A 187 9.81 14.21 7.98
C SER A 187 10.70 15.41 7.62
N GLN A 188 10.53 15.95 6.41
CA GLN A 188 11.25 17.16 5.97
C GLN A 188 10.77 18.42 6.70
N TRP A 189 9.52 18.45 7.18
CA TRP A 189 8.91 19.61 7.83
C TRP A 189 8.87 19.49 9.35
N LEU A 190 8.61 18.30 9.87
CA LEU A 190 8.28 18.06 11.26
C LEU A 190 9.35 17.23 12.00
N GLY A 191 10.31 16.67 11.27
CA GLY A 191 11.25 15.69 11.79
C GLY A 191 10.71 14.24 11.76
N ALA A 192 11.59 13.29 12.05
CA ALA A 192 11.34 11.86 11.81
C ALA A 192 10.23 11.27 12.70
N LEU A 193 10.22 11.58 14.00
CA LEU A 193 9.28 10.99 14.96
C LEU A 193 7.85 11.50 14.77
N PRO A 194 7.58 12.82 14.69
CA PRO A 194 6.23 13.30 14.39
C PRO A 194 5.71 12.78 13.03
N ALA A 195 6.56 12.70 12.02
CA ALA A 195 6.20 12.17 10.71
C ALA A 195 5.78 10.70 10.79
N LEU A 196 6.51 9.88 11.56
CA LEU A 196 6.16 8.49 11.81
C LEU A 196 4.77 8.38 12.45
N ILE A 197 4.53 9.14 13.51
CA ILE A 197 3.27 9.11 14.27
C ILE A 197 2.11 9.53 13.36
N ILE A 198 2.21 10.66 12.69
CA ILE A 198 1.15 11.19 11.82
C ILE A 198 0.86 10.21 10.66
N ALA A 199 1.89 9.72 9.97
CA ALA A 199 1.71 8.78 8.88
C ALA A 199 1.08 7.46 9.36
N SER A 200 1.41 6.99 10.56
CA SER A 200 0.82 5.77 11.14
C SER A 200 -0.64 5.98 11.56
N LEU A 201 -0.98 7.13 12.13
CA LEU A 201 -2.37 7.48 12.46
C LEU A 201 -3.23 7.60 11.20
N LEU A 202 -2.71 8.22 10.13
CA LEU A 202 -3.41 8.31 8.84
C LEU A 202 -3.54 6.94 8.17
N PHE A 203 -2.54 6.06 8.32
CA PHE A 203 -2.65 4.67 7.88
C PHE A 203 -3.76 3.93 8.62
N GLY A 204 -3.84 4.08 9.94
CA GLY A 204 -4.95 3.54 10.75
C GLY A 204 -6.30 4.12 10.32
N ALA A 205 -6.40 5.43 10.14
CA ALA A 205 -7.62 6.10 9.70
C ALA A 205 -8.10 5.60 8.33
N ALA A 206 -7.19 5.25 7.41
CA ALA A 206 -7.54 4.68 6.11
C ALA A 206 -8.24 3.30 6.21
N HIS A 207 -8.14 2.63 7.37
CA HIS A 207 -8.81 1.36 7.65
C HIS A 207 -10.19 1.51 8.31
N PHE A 208 -10.77 2.74 8.27
CA PHE A 208 -12.08 3.04 8.89
C PHE A 208 -13.21 2.07 8.47
N PRO A 209 -13.27 1.49 7.25
CA PRO A 209 -14.34 0.57 6.89
C PRO A 209 -14.37 -0.71 7.75
N GLY A 210 -13.23 -1.09 8.34
CA GLY A 210 -13.11 -2.25 9.22
C GLY A 210 -13.40 -1.97 10.70
N GLY A 211 -13.80 -0.74 11.04
CA GLY A 211 -14.20 -0.31 12.37
C GLY A 211 -13.04 0.17 13.26
N PRO A 212 -13.37 0.72 14.45
CA PRO A 212 -12.39 1.39 15.31
C PRO A 212 -11.24 0.49 15.76
N LEU A 213 -11.53 -0.77 16.03
CA LEU A 213 -10.52 -1.73 16.48
C LEU A 213 -9.46 -1.95 15.39
N LEU A 214 -9.91 -2.17 14.13
CA LEU A 214 -8.98 -2.32 13.02
C LEU A 214 -8.18 -1.03 12.78
N MET A 215 -8.79 0.16 12.93
CA MET A 215 -8.07 1.43 12.82
C MET A 215 -6.91 1.52 13.80
N VAL A 216 -7.13 1.14 15.06
CA VAL A 216 -6.09 1.15 16.10
C VAL A 216 -4.98 0.15 15.77
N PHE A 217 -5.33 -1.09 15.42
CA PHE A 217 -4.34 -2.10 15.06
C PHE A 217 -3.56 -1.73 13.79
N ALA A 218 -4.23 -1.17 12.79
CA ALA A 218 -3.57 -0.67 11.59
C ALA A 218 -2.62 0.50 11.91
N ALA A 219 -2.99 1.42 12.80
CA ALA A 219 -2.09 2.48 13.24
C ALA A 219 -0.83 1.92 13.93
N MET A 220 -0.98 0.91 14.80
CA MET A 220 0.15 0.24 15.47
C MET A 220 1.03 -0.52 14.45
N ALA A 221 0.43 -1.25 13.52
CA ALA A 221 1.14 -1.87 12.39
C ALA A 221 1.86 -0.80 11.55
N GLY A 222 1.21 0.33 11.36
CA GLY A 222 1.78 1.51 10.73
C GLY A 222 3.06 1.99 11.37
N VAL A 223 3.17 1.97 12.69
CA VAL A 223 4.42 2.29 13.40
C VAL A 223 5.50 1.27 13.09
N ILE A 224 5.18 -0.03 13.08
CA ILE A 224 6.13 -1.10 12.74
C ILE A 224 6.71 -0.88 11.33
N TYR A 225 5.86 -0.68 10.33
CA TYR A 225 6.30 -0.49 8.94
C TYR A 225 7.07 0.83 8.77
N GLY A 226 6.60 1.88 9.45
CA GLY A 226 7.25 3.19 9.43
C GLY A 226 8.64 3.17 10.07
N LEU A 227 8.84 2.42 11.16
CA LEU A 227 10.16 2.17 11.76
C LEU A 227 11.04 1.32 10.81
N ALA A 228 10.49 0.26 10.22
CA ALA A 228 11.21 -0.58 9.26
C ALA A 228 11.74 0.25 8.07
N TRP A 229 10.90 1.15 7.54
CA TRP A 229 11.32 2.10 6.50
C TRP A 229 12.34 3.12 7.03
N MET A 230 12.09 3.72 8.17
CA MET A 230 12.94 4.75 8.76
C MET A 230 14.34 4.23 9.08
N TRP A 231 14.47 2.98 9.53
CA TRP A 231 15.75 2.37 9.89
C TRP A 231 16.50 1.78 8.71
N SER A 232 15.79 1.28 7.69
CA SER A 232 16.41 0.69 6.49
C SER A 232 16.66 1.70 5.38
N GLY A 233 15.86 2.75 5.29
CA GLY A 233 15.79 3.65 4.14
C GLY A 233 15.27 3.01 2.85
N ARG A 234 14.62 1.84 2.94
CA ARG A 234 14.26 1.02 1.78
C ARG A 234 12.78 0.68 1.81
N LEU A 235 12.08 0.98 0.70
CA LEU A 235 10.67 0.62 0.52
C LEU A 235 10.43 -0.88 0.76
N TRP A 236 11.26 -1.74 0.16
CA TRP A 236 11.06 -3.20 0.22
C TRP A 236 11.16 -3.79 1.62
N VAL A 237 11.84 -3.12 2.55
CA VAL A 237 11.88 -3.57 3.95
C VAL A 237 10.54 -3.29 4.63
N ALA A 238 9.94 -2.12 4.41
CA ALA A 238 8.58 -1.83 4.92
C ALA A 238 7.54 -2.77 4.29
N VAL A 239 7.60 -2.97 2.96
CA VAL A 239 6.75 -3.93 2.24
C VAL A 239 6.88 -5.34 2.80
N ALA A 240 8.11 -5.80 3.11
CA ALA A 240 8.32 -7.12 3.69
C ALA A 240 7.69 -7.25 5.09
N PHE A 241 7.85 -6.25 5.96
CA PHE A 241 7.22 -6.24 7.29
C PHE A 241 5.70 -6.26 7.20
N HIS A 242 5.12 -5.45 6.30
CA HIS A 242 3.68 -5.42 6.05
C HIS A 242 3.18 -6.77 5.52
N PHE A 243 3.84 -7.29 4.49
CA PHE A 243 3.48 -8.57 3.89
C PHE A 243 3.58 -9.74 4.90
N VAL A 244 4.66 -9.79 5.69
CA VAL A 244 4.85 -10.82 6.72
C VAL A 244 3.74 -10.75 7.77
N LEU A 245 3.35 -9.54 8.23
CA LEU A 245 2.24 -9.40 9.16
C LEU A 245 0.95 -9.95 8.55
N ASN A 246 0.61 -9.57 7.31
CA ASN A 246 -0.60 -10.05 6.64
C ASN A 246 -0.58 -11.56 6.39
N LEU A 247 0.59 -12.11 6.05
CA LEU A 247 0.75 -13.55 5.82
C LEU A 247 0.64 -14.34 7.12
N VAL A 248 1.27 -13.89 8.20
CA VAL A 248 1.16 -14.52 9.53
C VAL A 248 -0.28 -14.43 10.03
N HIS A 249 -0.96 -13.30 9.84
CA HIS A 249 -2.38 -13.15 10.14
C HIS A 249 -3.23 -14.18 9.38
N LEU A 250 -3.02 -14.30 8.04
CA LEU A 250 -3.75 -15.27 7.23
C LEU A 250 -3.55 -16.72 7.68
N LEU A 251 -2.31 -17.09 8.02
CA LEU A 251 -1.97 -18.49 8.25
C LEU A 251 -2.26 -19.00 9.68
N PHE A 252 -2.30 -18.10 10.67
CA PHE A 252 -2.34 -18.50 12.08
C PHE A 252 -3.51 -17.92 12.86
N PHE A 253 -4.28 -17.00 12.28
CA PHE A 253 -5.38 -16.34 12.97
C PHE A 253 -6.64 -16.27 12.09
N THR A 254 -7.80 -16.05 12.68
CA THR A 254 -9.04 -15.79 11.93
C THR A 254 -8.83 -14.64 10.95
N TYR A 255 -9.20 -14.84 9.69
CA TYR A 255 -8.94 -13.90 8.60
C TYR A 255 -10.21 -13.64 7.77
N PRO A 256 -10.52 -12.39 7.40
CA PRO A 256 -9.90 -11.13 7.83
C PRO A 256 -10.23 -10.75 9.28
N LEU A 257 -11.29 -11.29 9.84
CA LEU A 257 -11.79 -11.06 11.19
C LEU A 257 -12.39 -12.35 11.74
N ALA A 258 -12.54 -12.45 13.06
CA ALA A 258 -13.35 -13.50 13.69
C ALA A 258 -14.84 -13.28 13.38
N LEU A 259 -15.58 -14.37 13.16
CA LEU A 259 -17.04 -14.32 13.12
C LEU A 259 -17.58 -13.84 14.49
N PRO A 260 -18.61 -12.98 14.50
CA PRO A 260 -19.35 -12.67 15.74
C PRO A 260 -19.83 -13.97 16.39
N GLN A 261 -19.74 -14.02 17.71
CA GLN A 261 -20.34 -15.09 18.49
C GLN A 261 -21.81 -14.84 18.73
#